data_7dab38c434be99ce97af9816333503ec
#
_entry.id   7dab38c434be99ce97af9816333503ec
#
_cell.length_a   1.000
_cell.length_b   1.000
_cell.length_c   1.000
_cell.angle_alpha   90.00
_cell.angle_beta   90.00
_cell.angle_gamma   90.00
#
_symmetry.space_group_name_H-M   'P 1'
#
loop_
_entity.id
_entity.type
_entity.pdbx_description
1 polymer ?
#
loop_
_entity_poly.entity_id
_entity_poly.type
_entity_poly.pdbx_seq_one_letter_code
_entity_poly.pdbx_strand_id
1 'polypeptide(L)'
;MKILKNIGLIVCTLTLLASCNNQTPVFNTIKADSTTAIVPTTNGKVAGYIDRSIYTFKGIPYARAERFMPPEEPESWTGVRSSRSYGPVCLMPQSWNPNNDANEFAMQHDYGIMDENCQNLNIWTQNINNNEKKPVMVWLHGGGYSSGSSHELPTYDGLNLSKTRNVVVVSINHRLNILGYLDLSGVNEKYKYSANVGMLDQVAALKWVQNNIQNFGGDPDNITIFGQSGGGGKVCTLMQMPAAKGLFHKAISQSNGSMAFNDTTVTRLIGLAILEELGLNEEQVDSLQKIPYEVLYNAGTAAKNKILR
;
A
#
# COMPACT_ATOMS: atom_id res chain seq x y z
N MET A 1 -37.64 -57.79 -29.32
CA MET A 1 -36.34 -57.51 -28.68
C MET A 1 -35.65 -56.22 -29.22
N LYS A 2 -36.00 -55.68 -30.39
CA LYS A 2 -35.40 -54.42 -30.93
C LYS A 2 -36.03 -53.13 -30.41
N ILE A 3 -37.29 -53.16 -29.97
CA ILE A 3 -38.04 -51.97 -29.49
C ILE A 3 -37.58 -51.54 -28.10
N LEU A 4 -37.25 -52.48 -27.21
CA LEU A 4 -36.77 -52.15 -25.86
C LEU A 4 -35.37 -51.53 -25.81
N LYS A 5 -34.49 -51.78 -26.82
CA LYS A 5 -33.16 -51.15 -26.88
C LYS A 5 -33.19 -49.66 -27.22
N ASN A 6 -34.21 -49.23 -28.00
CA ASN A 6 -34.32 -47.84 -28.41
C ASN A 6 -34.94 -46.95 -27.32
N ILE A 7 -35.80 -47.52 -26.45
CA ILE A 7 -36.39 -46.76 -25.33
C ILE A 7 -35.34 -46.47 -24.24
N GLY A 8 -34.43 -47.41 -23.98
CA GLY A 8 -33.32 -47.19 -23.02
C GLY A 8 -32.34 -46.09 -23.46
N LEU A 9 -32.11 -45.96 -24.78
CA LEU A 9 -31.19 -44.95 -25.31
C LEU A 9 -31.81 -43.56 -25.29
N ILE A 10 -33.10 -43.42 -25.50
CA ILE A 10 -33.84 -42.14 -25.46
C ILE A 10 -33.99 -41.62 -24.03
N VAL A 11 -34.18 -42.50 -23.05
CA VAL A 11 -34.23 -42.11 -21.63
C VAL A 11 -32.89 -41.69 -21.11
N CYS A 12 -31.75 -42.33 -21.52
CA CYS A 12 -30.41 -41.90 -21.14
C CYS A 12 -30.03 -40.57 -21.76
N THR A 13 -30.43 -40.25 -23.00
CA THR A 13 -30.18 -38.95 -23.64
C THR A 13 -30.98 -37.79 -23.03
N LEU A 14 -32.23 -38.05 -22.60
CA LEU A 14 -33.08 -37.08 -21.93
C LEU A 14 -32.60 -36.75 -20.50
N THR A 15 -32.03 -37.70 -19.78
CA THR A 15 -31.44 -37.47 -18.45
C THR A 15 -30.13 -36.72 -18.48
N LEU A 16 -29.35 -36.84 -19.57
CA LEU A 16 -28.11 -36.04 -19.74
C LEU A 16 -28.39 -34.57 -20.10
N LEU A 17 -29.51 -34.24 -20.71
CA LEU A 17 -29.92 -32.88 -21.02
C LEU A 17 -30.55 -32.14 -19.82
N ALA A 18 -31.07 -32.86 -18.82
CA ALA A 18 -31.63 -32.25 -17.62
C ALA A 18 -30.60 -31.88 -16.53
N SER A 19 -29.32 -32.21 -16.74
CA SER A 19 -28.22 -31.92 -15.81
C SER A 19 -27.48 -30.59 -16.10
N CYS A 20 -27.95 -29.78 -17.05
CA CYS A 20 -27.56 -28.40 -17.12
C CYS A 20 -28.31 -27.65 -16.01
N ASN A 21 -27.74 -27.65 -14.81
CA ASN A 21 -28.14 -26.77 -13.74
C ASN A 21 -28.11 -25.34 -14.27
N ASN A 22 -29.29 -24.76 -14.52
CA ASN A 22 -29.47 -23.34 -14.73
C ASN A 22 -29.09 -22.59 -13.43
N GLN A 23 -27.85 -22.67 -13.01
CA GLN A 23 -27.34 -21.68 -12.12
C GLN A 23 -27.25 -20.39 -12.96
N THR A 24 -28.26 -19.55 -12.83
CA THR A 24 -28.14 -18.15 -13.25
C THR A 24 -26.81 -17.64 -12.71
N PRO A 25 -25.90 -17.12 -13.55
CA PRO A 25 -24.66 -16.57 -13.05
C PRO A 25 -25.04 -15.53 -12.00
N VAL A 26 -24.64 -15.76 -10.76
CA VAL A 26 -24.77 -14.77 -9.69
C VAL A 26 -23.80 -13.67 -10.05
N PHE A 27 -24.28 -12.69 -10.79
CA PHE A 27 -23.54 -11.45 -10.98
C PHE A 27 -23.38 -10.84 -9.59
N ASN A 28 -22.16 -10.88 -9.05
CA ASN A 28 -21.80 -10.15 -7.86
C ASN A 28 -21.93 -8.65 -8.18
N THR A 29 -23.10 -8.09 -7.88
CA THR A 29 -23.34 -6.66 -8.12
C THR A 29 -22.59 -5.85 -7.10
N ILE A 30 -21.69 -5.00 -7.58
CA ILE A 30 -21.09 -3.95 -6.75
C ILE A 30 -22.19 -2.95 -6.39
N LYS A 31 -22.31 -2.61 -5.11
CA LYS A 31 -23.21 -1.57 -4.63
C LYS A 31 -22.41 -0.30 -4.30
N ALA A 32 -22.66 0.76 -5.04
CA ALA A 32 -21.94 2.02 -4.93
C ALA A 32 -22.86 3.20 -5.27
N ASP A 33 -23.57 3.72 -4.30
CA ASP A 33 -24.42 4.91 -4.42
C ASP A 33 -23.99 6.03 -3.44
N SER A 34 -24.75 7.11 -3.38
CA SER A 34 -24.45 8.29 -2.54
C SER A 34 -24.64 8.04 -1.03
N THR A 35 -25.26 6.92 -0.63
CA THR A 35 -25.58 6.58 0.77
C THR A 35 -24.87 5.32 1.25
N THR A 36 -24.37 4.51 0.31
CA THR A 36 -23.72 3.23 0.61
C THR A 36 -22.28 3.44 1.06
N ALA A 37 -21.89 2.69 2.10
CA ALA A 37 -20.52 2.63 2.59
C ALA A 37 -19.91 4.01 2.94
N ILE A 38 -20.63 4.83 3.69
CA ILE A 38 -20.13 6.11 4.20
C ILE A 38 -19.61 5.94 5.61
N VAL A 39 -18.35 6.34 5.83
CA VAL A 39 -17.67 6.25 7.13
C VAL A 39 -17.06 7.60 7.50
N PRO A 40 -17.27 8.10 8.72
CA PRO A 40 -16.57 9.27 9.22
C PRO A 40 -15.11 8.92 9.56
N THR A 41 -14.20 9.84 9.27
CA THR A 41 -12.80 9.80 9.69
C THR A 41 -12.45 11.10 10.42
N THR A 42 -11.27 11.16 11.03
CA THR A 42 -10.78 12.37 11.70
C THR A 42 -10.70 13.58 10.76
N ASN A 43 -10.54 13.35 9.44
CA ASN A 43 -10.36 14.42 8.45
C ASN A 43 -11.61 14.71 7.62
N GLY A 44 -12.67 13.88 7.72
CA GLY A 44 -13.93 14.04 6.97
C GLY A 44 -14.55 12.69 6.64
N LYS A 45 -15.68 12.67 5.92
CA LYS A 45 -16.37 11.44 5.54
C LYS A 45 -15.78 10.86 4.25
N VAL A 46 -15.70 9.53 4.18
CA VAL A 46 -15.31 8.78 2.97
C VAL A 46 -16.45 7.88 2.51
N ALA A 47 -16.59 7.70 1.20
CA ALA A 47 -17.54 6.77 0.59
C ALA A 47 -16.80 5.68 -0.18
N GLY A 48 -16.97 4.45 0.25
CA GLY A 48 -16.53 3.25 -0.44
C GLY A 48 -17.62 2.61 -1.31
N TYR A 49 -17.55 1.30 -1.42
CA TYR A 49 -18.55 0.46 -2.08
C TYR A 49 -18.62 -0.91 -1.39
N ILE A 50 -19.63 -1.70 -1.75
CA ILE A 50 -19.75 -3.09 -1.28
C ILE A 50 -19.53 -4.02 -2.47
N ASP A 51 -18.56 -4.91 -2.35
CA ASP A 51 -18.29 -6.00 -3.28
C ASP A 51 -18.36 -7.33 -2.52
N ARG A 52 -19.15 -8.28 -3.01
CA ARG A 52 -19.28 -9.63 -2.39
C ARG A 52 -19.53 -9.61 -0.88
N SER A 53 -20.34 -8.64 -0.43
CA SER A 53 -20.68 -8.35 0.98
C SER A 53 -19.53 -7.76 1.81
N ILE A 54 -18.45 -7.30 1.20
CA ILE A 54 -17.32 -6.63 1.86
C ILE A 54 -17.36 -5.13 1.53
N TYR A 55 -17.37 -4.30 2.56
CA TYR A 55 -17.16 -2.86 2.44
C TYR A 55 -15.72 -2.61 2.05
N THR A 56 -15.53 -1.92 0.94
CA THR A 56 -14.22 -1.65 0.36
C THR A 56 -14.01 -0.15 0.21
N PHE A 57 -12.90 0.33 0.74
CA PHE A 57 -12.48 1.72 0.64
C PHE A 57 -11.07 1.75 0.08
N LYS A 58 -10.82 2.58 -0.94
CA LYS A 58 -9.55 2.69 -1.64
C LYS A 58 -9.07 4.14 -1.69
N GLY A 59 -7.76 4.35 -1.58
CA GLY A 59 -7.16 5.66 -1.75
C GLY A 59 -7.54 6.69 -0.67
N ILE A 60 -7.73 6.27 0.58
CA ILE A 60 -7.97 7.19 1.70
C ILE A 60 -6.63 7.87 2.05
N PRO A 61 -6.50 9.21 1.98
CA PRO A 61 -5.29 9.88 2.40
C PRO A 61 -5.13 9.78 3.92
N TYR A 62 -3.96 9.34 4.37
CA TYR A 62 -3.61 9.32 5.79
C TYR A 62 -2.61 10.41 6.18
N ALA A 63 -1.90 10.96 5.19
CA ALA A 63 -0.96 12.06 5.35
C ALA A 63 -0.82 12.84 4.04
N ARG A 64 -0.14 13.98 4.12
CA ARG A 64 0.49 14.72 3.02
C ARG A 64 1.95 14.95 3.36
N ALA A 65 2.80 15.12 2.37
CA ALA A 65 4.21 15.41 2.62
C ALA A 65 4.86 16.17 1.46
N GLU A 66 5.68 17.16 1.79
CA GLU A 66 6.65 17.70 0.86
C GLU A 66 7.84 16.74 0.72
N ARG A 67 8.59 16.84 -0.38
CA ARG A 67 9.81 16.03 -0.59
C ARG A 67 10.75 16.16 0.59
N PHE A 68 11.26 15.01 1.07
CA PHE A 68 12.26 14.89 2.15
C PHE A 68 11.80 15.38 3.52
N MET A 69 10.57 15.89 3.62
CA MET A 69 10.00 16.36 4.89
C MET A 69 9.17 15.26 5.55
N PRO A 70 9.08 15.26 6.89
CA PRO A 70 8.16 14.39 7.62
C PRO A 70 6.72 14.53 7.11
N PRO A 71 5.91 13.45 7.17
CA PRO A 71 4.50 13.54 6.83
C PRO A 71 3.74 14.39 7.83
N GLU A 72 2.76 15.12 7.32
CA GLU A 72 1.79 15.92 8.08
C GLU A 72 0.39 15.32 7.94
N GLU A 73 -0.53 15.67 8.83
CA GLU A 73 -1.94 15.28 8.69
C GLU A 73 -2.52 15.83 7.39
N PRO A 74 -3.40 15.07 6.71
CA PRO A 74 -4.05 15.57 5.52
C PRO A 74 -5.02 16.69 5.88
N GLU A 75 -5.27 17.59 4.96
CA GLU A 75 -6.28 18.62 5.12
C GLU A 75 -7.66 18.00 5.36
N SER A 76 -8.41 18.57 6.29
CA SER A 76 -9.79 18.17 6.51
C SER A 76 -10.67 18.63 5.35
N TRP A 77 -11.68 17.83 5.01
CA TRP A 77 -12.63 18.14 3.95
C TRP A 77 -14.07 18.14 4.44
N THR A 78 -14.89 18.96 3.79
CA THR A 78 -16.33 18.96 3.96
C THR A 78 -17.01 18.00 2.99
N GLY A 79 -18.21 17.51 3.36
CA GLY A 79 -18.95 16.58 2.53
C GLY A 79 -18.39 15.15 2.58
N VAL A 80 -18.56 14.42 1.49
CA VAL A 80 -18.16 13.00 1.38
C VAL A 80 -17.15 12.83 0.24
N ARG A 81 -15.93 12.43 0.57
CA ARG A 81 -14.87 12.12 -0.39
C ARG A 81 -15.06 10.72 -0.95
N SER A 82 -14.92 10.56 -2.27
CA SER A 82 -14.93 9.24 -2.90
C SER A 82 -13.64 8.47 -2.54
N SER A 83 -13.81 7.25 -2.06
CA SER A 83 -12.76 6.27 -1.79
C SER A 83 -13.09 4.95 -2.50
N ARG A 84 -13.40 5.02 -3.80
CA ARG A 84 -13.86 3.91 -4.65
C ARG A 84 -12.80 3.43 -5.63
N SER A 85 -11.71 4.15 -5.79
CA SER A 85 -10.56 3.80 -6.63
C SER A 85 -9.26 3.89 -5.85
N TYR A 86 -8.27 3.10 -6.24
CA TYR A 86 -6.95 3.20 -5.65
C TYR A 86 -6.38 4.61 -5.80
N GLY A 87 -5.68 5.06 -4.78
CA GLY A 87 -4.91 6.29 -4.82
C GLY A 87 -3.58 6.11 -5.53
N PRO A 88 -2.85 7.22 -5.76
CA PRO A 88 -1.53 7.16 -6.36
C PRO A 88 -0.55 6.30 -5.55
N VAL A 89 0.41 5.71 -6.25
CA VAL A 89 1.57 5.03 -5.68
C VAL A 89 2.81 5.91 -5.80
N CYS A 90 3.87 5.61 -5.03
CA CYS A 90 5.10 6.37 -5.12
C CYS A 90 5.71 6.28 -6.53
N LEU A 91 6.33 7.36 -6.98
CA LEU A 91 7.07 7.38 -8.24
C LEU A 91 8.17 6.30 -8.23
N MET A 92 8.27 5.59 -9.33
CA MET A 92 9.32 4.62 -9.62
C MET A 92 10.03 5.02 -10.91
N PRO A 93 11.34 4.73 -11.06
CA PRO A 93 12.08 5.15 -12.25
C PRO A 93 11.54 4.47 -13.52
N GLN A 94 11.59 5.18 -14.65
CA GLN A 94 11.18 4.62 -15.95
C GLN A 94 12.01 3.40 -16.37
N SER A 95 13.26 3.30 -15.92
CA SER A 95 14.12 2.13 -16.14
C SER A 95 13.63 0.88 -15.44
N TRP A 96 12.74 1.03 -14.46
CA TRP A 96 12.12 -0.07 -13.78
C TRP A 96 11.00 -0.63 -14.65
N ASN A 97 11.24 -1.78 -15.25
CA ASN A 97 10.28 -2.46 -16.13
C ASN A 97 10.00 -3.86 -15.59
N PRO A 98 8.87 -4.05 -14.89
CA PRO A 98 8.48 -5.36 -14.40
C PRO A 98 8.21 -6.37 -15.52
N ASN A 99 7.87 -5.89 -16.72
CA ASN A 99 7.43 -6.74 -17.84
C ASN A 99 8.53 -7.60 -18.48
N ASN A 100 9.78 -7.49 -18.03
CA ASN A 100 10.88 -8.34 -18.47
C ASN A 100 11.12 -9.53 -17.54
N ASP A 101 10.34 -9.68 -16.48
CA ASP A 101 10.45 -10.80 -15.56
C ASP A 101 9.54 -11.95 -16.03
N ALA A 102 10.05 -13.17 -16.07
CA ALA A 102 9.26 -14.37 -16.32
C ALA A 102 8.09 -14.52 -15.30
N ASN A 103 8.18 -13.87 -14.15
CA ASN A 103 7.13 -13.84 -13.15
C ASN A 103 5.90 -13.04 -13.60
N GLU A 104 6.04 -12.07 -14.50
CA GLU A 104 4.90 -11.29 -15.03
C GLU A 104 3.88 -12.16 -15.78
N PHE A 105 4.33 -13.28 -16.36
CA PHE A 105 3.42 -14.25 -16.96
C PHE A 105 2.46 -14.86 -15.92
N ALA A 106 2.93 -15.09 -14.70
CA ALA A 106 2.16 -15.71 -13.62
C ALA A 106 1.52 -14.70 -12.68
N MET A 107 2.14 -13.52 -12.49
CA MET A 107 1.72 -12.48 -11.56
C MET A 107 1.91 -11.11 -12.19
N GLN A 108 0.91 -10.67 -12.94
CA GLN A 108 0.91 -9.34 -13.54
C GLN A 108 0.86 -8.25 -12.46
N HIS A 109 1.78 -7.29 -12.55
CA HIS A 109 1.81 -6.13 -11.68
C HIS A 109 1.03 -4.96 -12.29
N ASP A 110 0.16 -4.35 -11.51
CA ASP A 110 -0.52 -3.10 -11.84
C ASP A 110 -0.17 -2.02 -10.81
N TYR A 111 0.68 -1.10 -11.20
CA TYR A 111 1.11 -0.01 -10.30
C TYR A 111 0.15 1.17 -10.32
N GLY A 112 -0.77 1.24 -11.26
CA GLY A 112 -1.71 2.35 -11.39
C GLY A 112 -1.03 3.69 -11.66
N ILE A 113 -1.59 4.76 -11.09
CA ILE A 113 -1.07 6.13 -11.24
C ILE A 113 0.04 6.37 -10.24
N MET A 114 1.18 6.91 -10.70
CA MET A 114 2.32 7.27 -9.86
C MET A 114 2.30 8.77 -9.56
N ASP A 115 2.49 9.14 -8.29
CA ASP A 115 2.56 10.53 -7.83
C ASP A 115 3.38 10.63 -6.55
N GLU A 116 3.89 11.81 -6.23
CA GLU A 116 4.57 12.05 -4.95
C GLU A 116 3.61 12.08 -3.77
N ASN A 117 2.33 12.45 -4.00
CA ASN A 117 1.27 12.39 -3.01
C ASN A 117 0.71 10.97 -2.87
N CYS A 118 1.59 10.03 -2.53
CA CYS A 118 1.27 8.60 -2.45
C CYS A 118 0.86 8.13 -1.06
N GLN A 119 0.73 9.01 -0.07
CA GLN A 119 0.39 8.68 1.31
C GLN A 119 -1.11 8.38 1.44
N ASN A 120 -1.50 7.19 0.99
CA ASN A 120 -2.88 6.70 1.05
C ASN A 120 -2.95 5.23 1.46
N LEU A 121 -4.14 4.81 1.89
CA LEU A 121 -4.40 3.44 2.33
C LEU A 121 -5.73 2.92 1.77
N ASN A 122 -5.88 1.60 1.82
CA ASN A 122 -7.09 0.90 1.41
C ASN A 122 -7.59 0.05 2.58
N ILE A 123 -8.92 -0.15 2.69
CA ILE A 123 -9.56 -0.89 3.77
C ILE A 123 -10.62 -1.85 3.20
N TRP A 124 -10.62 -3.08 3.70
CA TRP A 124 -11.65 -4.10 3.45
C TRP A 124 -12.21 -4.58 4.78
N THR A 125 -13.51 -4.53 4.94
CA THR A 125 -14.18 -4.92 6.19
C THR A 125 -15.58 -5.48 5.94
N GLN A 126 -16.06 -6.30 6.84
CA GLN A 126 -17.42 -6.86 6.78
C GLN A 126 -18.48 -5.90 7.32
N ASN A 127 -18.11 -4.95 8.20
CA ASN A 127 -19.05 -4.07 8.87
C ASN A 127 -18.44 -2.67 9.05
N ILE A 128 -19.31 -1.67 9.09
CA ILE A 128 -18.93 -0.26 9.33
C ILE A 128 -19.88 0.38 10.34
N ASN A 129 -19.43 1.46 10.97
CA ASN A 129 -20.23 2.30 11.88
C ASN A 129 -20.92 1.49 12.99
N ASN A 130 -20.28 0.43 13.45
CA ASN A 130 -20.75 -0.42 14.54
C ASN A 130 -19.68 -0.52 15.64
N ASN A 131 -20.01 -1.11 16.76
CA ASN A 131 -19.11 -1.27 17.88
C ASN A 131 -18.37 -2.62 17.85
N GLU A 132 -18.30 -3.29 16.71
CA GLU A 132 -17.49 -4.50 16.56
C GLU A 132 -16.00 -4.14 16.72
N LYS A 133 -15.26 -5.08 17.30
CA LYS A 133 -13.82 -4.99 17.55
C LYS A 133 -13.11 -6.15 16.86
N LYS A 134 -13.05 -6.11 15.52
CA LYS A 134 -12.35 -7.13 14.74
C LYS A 134 -10.84 -6.90 14.77
N PRO A 135 -10.03 -7.97 14.78
CA PRO A 135 -8.60 -7.83 14.57
C PRO A 135 -8.31 -7.08 13.28
N VAL A 136 -7.30 -6.21 13.32
CA VAL A 136 -6.85 -5.40 12.18
C VAL A 136 -5.53 -5.96 11.66
N MET A 137 -5.42 -6.16 10.35
CA MET A 137 -4.21 -6.59 9.67
C MET A 137 -3.74 -5.51 8.69
N VAL A 138 -2.56 -4.94 8.93
CA VAL A 138 -1.98 -3.87 8.11
C VAL A 138 -0.86 -4.44 7.25
N TRP A 139 -1.08 -4.45 5.93
CA TRP A 139 -0.14 -4.94 4.93
C TRP A 139 0.89 -3.90 4.54
N LEU A 140 2.17 -4.29 4.59
CA LEU A 140 3.33 -3.58 4.11
C LEU A 140 3.90 -4.31 2.90
N HIS A 141 3.82 -3.69 1.71
CA HIS A 141 4.24 -4.32 0.45
C HIS A 141 5.75 -4.54 0.36
N GLY A 142 6.16 -5.46 -0.51
CA GLY A 142 7.55 -5.79 -0.82
C GLY A 142 8.27 -4.74 -1.66
N GLY A 143 9.18 -5.18 -2.53
CA GLY A 143 9.95 -4.31 -3.42
C GLY A 143 11.13 -3.58 -2.76
N GLY A 144 11.64 -4.11 -1.65
CA GLY A 144 12.68 -3.44 -0.86
C GLY A 144 12.14 -2.16 -0.22
N TYR A 145 12.92 -1.11 -0.33
CA TYR A 145 12.52 0.26 -0.01
C TYR A 145 12.49 1.12 -1.28
N SER A 146 12.53 0.48 -2.44
CA SER A 146 12.77 1.13 -3.74
C SER A 146 11.57 1.14 -4.66
N SER A 147 10.73 0.10 -4.62
CA SER A 147 9.60 -0.10 -5.53
C SER A 147 8.42 -0.77 -4.84
N GLY A 148 7.36 -1.01 -5.58
CA GLY A 148 6.18 -1.70 -5.11
C GLY A 148 5.01 -0.78 -4.74
N SER A 149 3.86 -1.38 -4.48
CA SER A 149 2.67 -0.66 -4.01
C SER A 149 1.75 -1.56 -3.20
N SER A 150 0.76 -0.93 -2.57
CA SER A 150 -0.25 -1.60 -1.75
C SER A 150 -1.24 -2.46 -2.55
N HIS A 151 -1.22 -2.37 -3.88
CA HIS A 151 -2.20 -3.03 -4.76
C HIS A 151 -1.60 -3.56 -6.08
N GLU A 152 -0.27 -3.56 -6.22
CA GLU A 152 0.42 -3.99 -7.45
C GLU A 152 0.09 -5.42 -7.89
N LEU A 153 -0.24 -6.29 -6.95
CA LEU A 153 -0.60 -7.68 -7.23
C LEU A 153 -2.06 -7.96 -6.81
N PRO A 154 -2.80 -8.77 -7.59
CA PRO A 154 -4.16 -9.20 -7.21
C PRO A 154 -4.22 -9.87 -5.83
N THR A 155 -3.13 -10.50 -5.38
CA THR A 155 -3.01 -11.13 -4.06
C THR A 155 -2.98 -10.14 -2.90
N TYR A 156 -2.75 -8.85 -3.17
CA TYR A 156 -2.76 -7.78 -2.16
C TYR A 156 -4.17 -7.22 -1.91
N ASP A 157 -5.16 -7.62 -2.72
CA ASP A 157 -6.57 -7.29 -2.45
C ASP A 157 -7.04 -7.99 -1.18
N GLY A 158 -7.40 -7.19 -0.18
CA GLY A 158 -7.78 -7.68 1.15
C GLY A 158 -9.16 -8.30 1.25
N LEU A 159 -9.98 -8.29 0.17
CA LEU A 159 -11.37 -8.75 0.19
C LEU A 159 -11.50 -10.19 0.69
N ASN A 160 -10.73 -11.11 0.12
CA ASN A 160 -10.81 -12.52 0.47
C ASN A 160 -10.37 -12.78 1.92
N LEU A 161 -9.30 -12.13 2.36
CA LEU A 161 -8.80 -12.27 3.73
C LEU A 161 -9.84 -11.72 4.73
N SER A 162 -10.39 -10.53 4.48
CA SER A 162 -11.44 -9.95 5.31
C SER A 162 -12.66 -10.86 5.37
N LYS A 163 -13.13 -11.34 4.20
CA LYS A 163 -14.34 -12.19 4.10
C LYS A 163 -14.21 -13.52 4.83
N THR A 164 -13.05 -14.18 4.73
CA THR A 164 -12.86 -15.56 5.20
C THR A 164 -12.33 -15.66 6.63
N ARG A 165 -11.70 -14.60 7.15
CA ARG A 165 -11.01 -14.60 8.45
C ARG A 165 -11.59 -13.66 9.48
N ASN A 166 -12.68 -12.97 9.17
CA ASN A 166 -13.36 -12.03 10.06
C ASN A 166 -12.40 -10.96 10.62
N VAL A 167 -11.58 -10.39 9.76
CA VAL A 167 -10.61 -9.34 10.10
C VAL A 167 -10.85 -8.10 9.25
N VAL A 168 -10.45 -6.93 9.75
CA VAL A 168 -10.28 -5.72 8.95
C VAL A 168 -8.91 -5.79 8.31
N VAL A 169 -8.83 -5.64 6.99
CA VAL A 169 -7.57 -5.60 6.25
C VAL A 169 -7.29 -4.17 5.81
N VAL A 170 -6.08 -3.71 6.03
CA VAL A 170 -5.58 -2.40 5.58
C VAL A 170 -4.33 -2.63 4.73
N SER A 171 -4.18 -1.95 3.61
CA SER A 171 -2.91 -1.88 2.88
C SER A 171 -2.51 -0.43 2.67
N ILE A 172 -1.21 -0.13 2.75
CA ILE A 172 -0.71 1.25 2.74
C ILE A 172 0.30 1.48 1.62
N ASN A 173 0.21 2.64 0.97
CA ASN A 173 1.25 3.22 0.12
C ASN A 173 2.06 4.24 0.94
N HIS A 174 3.33 4.39 0.63
CA HIS A 174 4.24 5.32 1.29
C HIS A 174 5.38 5.70 0.33
N ARG A 175 6.14 6.75 0.64
CA ARG A 175 7.30 7.13 -0.16
C ARG A 175 8.38 6.05 -0.16
N LEU A 176 9.01 5.89 -1.33
CA LEU A 176 10.02 4.89 -1.62
C LEU A 176 11.28 5.56 -2.20
N ASN A 177 12.31 4.77 -2.45
CA ASN A 177 13.53 5.15 -3.16
C ASN A 177 14.13 6.48 -2.67
N ILE A 178 14.59 7.33 -3.56
CA ILE A 178 15.19 8.61 -3.22
C ILE A 178 14.18 9.56 -2.54
N LEU A 179 12.86 9.43 -2.82
CA LEU A 179 11.83 10.25 -2.21
C LEU A 179 11.58 9.91 -0.73
N GLY A 180 11.82 8.66 -0.35
CA GLY A 180 11.58 8.17 1.00
C GLY A 180 12.83 8.04 1.88
N TYR A 181 14.03 8.00 1.27
CA TYR A 181 15.22 7.54 1.98
C TYR A 181 16.53 8.29 1.62
N LEU A 182 16.45 9.45 0.96
CA LEU A 182 17.62 10.30 0.73
C LEU A 182 18.05 10.99 2.03
N ASP A 183 19.31 10.78 2.44
CA ASP A 183 19.86 11.39 3.65
C ASP A 183 20.48 12.76 3.35
N LEU A 184 19.76 13.81 3.67
CA LEU A 184 20.19 15.21 3.59
C LEU A 184 20.53 15.80 4.98
N SER A 185 20.51 14.97 6.04
CA SER A 185 20.73 15.41 7.41
C SER A 185 22.16 15.95 7.65
N GLY A 186 23.11 15.58 6.80
CA GLY A 186 24.46 16.10 6.81
C GLY A 186 24.62 17.44 6.11
N VAL A 187 23.62 17.88 5.35
CA VAL A 187 23.62 19.12 4.57
C VAL A 187 22.92 20.26 5.31
N ASN A 188 21.73 20.01 5.83
CA ASN A 188 20.94 21.03 6.51
C ASN A 188 20.03 20.40 7.59
N GLU A 189 19.97 21.00 8.78
CA GLU A 189 19.17 20.56 9.93
C GLU A 189 17.67 20.46 9.59
N LYS A 190 17.15 21.26 8.66
CA LYS A 190 15.78 21.16 8.11
C LYS A 190 15.45 19.72 7.67
N TYR A 191 16.43 19.02 7.11
CA TYR A 191 16.30 17.69 6.52
C TYR A 191 16.75 16.55 7.45
N LYS A 192 16.87 16.77 8.74
CA LYS A 192 17.37 15.77 9.71
C LYS A 192 16.64 14.42 9.70
N TYR A 193 15.41 14.39 9.22
CA TYR A 193 14.60 13.15 9.13
C TYR A 193 14.53 12.57 7.72
N SER A 194 15.14 13.21 6.72
CA SER A 194 14.99 12.89 5.29
C SER A 194 15.34 11.43 4.95
N ALA A 195 16.33 10.86 5.61
CA ALA A 195 16.75 9.47 5.44
C ALA A 195 15.66 8.42 5.79
N ASN A 196 14.61 8.82 6.50
CA ASN A 196 13.63 7.89 7.05
C ASN A 196 12.18 8.34 6.82
N VAL A 197 11.92 9.32 5.94
CA VAL A 197 10.56 9.84 5.75
C VAL A 197 9.59 8.79 5.20
N GLY A 198 10.07 7.80 4.43
CA GLY A 198 9.26 6.67 4.01
C GLY A 198 8.82 5.75 5.17
N MET A 199 9.65 5.63 6.22
CA MET A 199 9.24 4.94 7.46
C MET A 199 8.32 5.81 8.31
N LEU A 200 8.54 7.12 8.34
CA LEU A 200 7.66 8.05 9.04
C LEU A 200 6.26 8.10 8.40
N ASP A 201 6.14 7.92 7.07
CA ASP A 201 4.86 7.74 6.40
C ASP A 201 4.10 6.53 6.95
N GLN A 202 4.79 5.39 7.15
CA GLN A 202 4.18 4.19 7.72
C GLN A 202 3.76 4.40 9.18
N VAL A 203 4.53 5.14 9.97
CA VAL A 203 4.15 5.56 11.33
C VAL A 203 2.89 6.43 11.29
N ALA A 204 2.80 7.38 10.35
CA ALA A 204 1.62 8.21 10.17
C ALA A 204 0.38 7.38 9.77
N ALA A 205 0.56 6.42 8.86
CA ALA A 205 -0.51 5.49 8.49
C ALA A 205 -1.02 4.66 9.67
N LEU A 206 -0.12 4.14 10.51
CA LEU A 206 -0.49 3.39 11.71
C LEU A 206 -1.22 4.27 12.74
N LYS A 207 -0.81 5.52 12.93
CA LYS A 207 -1.54 6.50 13.76
C LYS A 207 -2.94 6.75 13.21
N TRP A 208 -3.05 6.94 11.89
CA TRP A 208 -4.35 7.10 11.24
C TRP A 208 -5.24 5.87 11.45
N VAL A 209 -4.70 4.66 11.29
CA VAL A 209 -5.42 3.40 11.56
C VAL A 209 -5.90 3.38 13.00
N GLN A 210 -5.05 3.64 13.98
CA GLN A 210 -5.42 3.63 15.39
C GLN A 210 -6.58 4.62 15.70
N ASN A 211 -6.56 5.80 15.08
CA ASN A 211 -7.56 6.85 15.31
C ASN A 211 -8.90 6.60 14.62
N ASN A 212 -8.93 5.80 13.53
CA ASN A 212 -10.10 5.73 12.66
C ASN A 212 -10.69 4.32 12.51
N ILE A 213 -9.92 3.27 12.76
CA ILE A 213 -10.29 1.90 12.35
C ILE A 213 -11.53 1.36 13.06
N GLN A 214 -11.88 1.91 14.21
CA GLN A 214 -13.11 1.54 14.93
C GLN A 214 -14.36 1.84 14.10
N ASN A 215 -14.38 2.92 13.33
CA ASN A 215 -15.49 3.26 12.45
C ASN A 215 -15.63 2.27 11.27
N PHE A 216 -14.57 1.53 10.99
CA PHE A 216 -14.53 0.42 10.02
C PHE A 216 -14.71 -0.96 10.68
N GLY A 217 -15.18 -1.01 11.94
CA GLY A 217 -15.40 -2.24 12.70
C GLY A 217 -14.14 -2.93 13.21
N GLY A 218 -12.99 -2.27 13.15
CA GLY A 218 -11.70 -2.78 13.66
C GLY A 218 -11.44 -2.42 15.12
N ASP A 219 -10.57 -3.19 15.75
CA ASP A 219 -10.10 -2.95 17.13
C ASP A 219 -8.76 -2.19 17.08
N PRO A 220 -8.71 -0.93 17.52
CA PRO A 220 -7.46 -0.18 17.58
C PRO A 220 -6.44 -0.76 18.56
N ASP A 221 -6.89 -1.60 19.50
CA ASP A 221 -6.04 -2.29 20.47
C ASP A 221 -5.62 -3.70 20.02
N ASN A 222 -5.92 -4.08 18.77
CA ASN A 222 -5.58 -5.39 18.20
C ASN A 222 -5.10 -5.29 16.76
N ILE A 223 -4.04 -4.53 16.53
CA ILE A 223 -3.44 -4.28 15.22
C ILE A 223 -2.24 -5.21 15.02
N THR A 224 -2.22 -5.94 13.92
CA THR A 224 -1.11 -6.75 13.44
C THR A 224 -0.53 -6.12 12.19
N ILE A 225 0.75 -5.77 12.19
CA ILE A 225 1.48 -5.40 10.96
C ILE A 225 2.07 -6.65 10.33
N PHE A 226 1.99 -6.76 9.01
CA PHE A 226 2.57 -7.89 8.28
C PHE A 226 3.08 -7.48 6.92
N GLY A 227 4.11 -8.17 6.42
CA GLY A 227 4.72 -7.84 5.14
C GLY A 227 5.70 -8.91 4.68
N GLN A 228 5.96 -8.94 3.36
CA GLN A 228 6.82 -9.92 2.72
C GLN A 228 8.02 -9.22 2.06
N SER A 229 9.19 -9.89 2.02
CA SER A 229 10.42 -9.34 1.45
C SER A 229 10.79 -7.99 2.08
N GLY A 230 10.92 -6.92 1.30
CA GLY A 230 11.09 -5.56 1.83
C GLY A 230 10.00 -5.13 2.80
N GLY A 231 8.76 -5.62 2.63
CA GLY A 231 7.67 -5.42 3.60
C GLY A 231 7.95 -6.07 4.95
N GLY A 232 8.53 -7.29 4.95
CA GLY A 232 9.03 -7.93 6.16
C GLY A 232 10.15 -7.11 6.82
N GLY A 233 11.05 -6.51 6.03
CA GLY A 233 12.06 -5.56 6.51
C GLY A 233 11.46 -4.34 7.18
N LYS A 234 10.43 -3.73 6.57
CA LYS A 234 9.67 -2.61 7.13
C LYS A 234 9.01 -2.97 8.47
N VAL A 235 8.41 -4.17 8.57
CA VAL A 235 7.87 -4.70 9.84
C VAL A 235 8.96 -4.71 10.92
N CYS A 236 10.12 -5.31 10.62
CA CYS A 236 11.23 -5.37 11.58
C CYS A 236 11.76 -3.99 11.94
N THR A 237 11.80 -3.05 11.01
CA THR A 237 12.21 -1.66 11.27
C THR A 237 11.23 -0.96 12.20
N LEU A 238 9.91 -1.07 11.94
CA LEU A 238 8.86 -0.49 12.80
C LEU A 238 8.91 -1.01 14.23
N MET A 239 9.24 -2.30 14.43
CA MET A 239 9.41 -2.89 15.77
C MET A 239 10.53 -2.23 16.59
N GLN A 240 11.50 -1.59 15.94
CA GLN A 240 12.64 -0.93 16.59
C GLN A 240 12.47 0.59 16.65
N MET A 241 11.52 1.17 15.92
CA MET A 241 11.29 2.61 15.89
C MET A 241 10.53 3.10 17.14
N PRO A 242 11.11 4.00 17.96
CA PRO A 242 10.40 4.59 19.11
C PRO A 242 9.09 5.27 18.70
N ALA A 243 9.06 5.89 17.50
CA ALA A 243 7.87 6.58 16.98
C ALA A 243 6.70 5.64 16.65
N ALA A 244 6.95 4.33 16.50
CA ALA A 244 5.94 3.31 16.23
C ALA A 244 5.45 2.59 17.49
N LYS A 245 6.04 2.91 18.66
CA LYS A 245 5.69 2.26 19.92
C LYS A 245 4.22 2.46 20.26
N GLY A 246 3.51 1.34 20.51
CA GLY A 246 2.09 1.34 20.87
C GLY A 246 1.11 1.49 19.69
N LEU A 247 1.60 1.61 18.44
CA LEU A 247 0.74 1.72 17.25
C LEU A 247 0.31 0.35 16.67
N PHE A 248 0.93 -0.73 17.11
CA PHE A 248 0.57 -2.10 16.77
C PHE A 248 0.90 -3.05 17.93
N HIS A 249 0.33 -4.26 17.90
CA HIS A 249 0.35 -5.23 19.00
C HIS A 249 1.02 -6.54 18.58
N LYS A 250 1.02 -6.86 17.29
CA LYS A 250 1.57 -8.08 16.73
C LYS A 250 2.26 -7.78 15.40
N ALA A 251 3.25 -8.61 15.04
CA ALA A 251 4.03 -8.44 13.83
C ALA A 251 4.29 -9.78 13.16
N ILE A 252 4.20 -9.83 11.82
CA ILE A 252 4.52 -10.98 10.99
C ILE A 252 5.49 -10.53 9.89
N SER A 253 6.75 -10.94 9.98
CA SER A 253 7.76 -10.69 8.94
C SER A 253 7.94 -11.94 8.11
N GLN A 254 7.71 -11.83 6.80
CA GLN A 254 7.79 -12.93 5.85
C GLN A 254 8.96 -12.72 4.89
N SER A 255 9.79 -13.75 4.73
CA SER A 255 10.91 -13.77 3.76
C SER A 255 11.85 -12.54 3.86
N ASN A 256 12.14 -12.10 5.09
CA ASN A 256 13.12 -11.05 5.36
C ASN A 256 14.40 -11.70 5.89
N GLY A 257 15.46 -11.70 5.07
CA GLY A 257 16.71 -12.39 5.38
C GLY A 257 17.70 -11.59 6.22
N SER A 258 17.56 -10.27 6.34
CA SER A 258 18.47 -9.44 7.13
C SER A 258 17.85 -8.11 7.54
N MET A 259 18.23 -7.63 8.71
CA MET A 259 18.00 -6.25 9.16
C MET A 259 19.31 -5.49 9.03
N ALA A 260 19.64 -5.04 7.82
CA ALA A 260 20.80 -4.18 7.62
C ALA A 260 20.36 -2.72 7.69
N PHE A 261 20.96 -1.98 8.60
CA PHE A 261 20.87 -0.52 8.63
C PHE A 261 22.06 0.05 7.85
N ASN A 262 21.81 1.10 7.06
CA ASN A 262 22.89 1.79 6.38
C ASN A 262 23.67 2.64 7.40
N ASP A 263 24.99 2.72 7.21
CA ASP A 263 25.84 3.61 7.98
C ASP A 263 25.50 5.08 7.62
N THR A 264 25.20 5.87 8.64
CA THR A 264 24.83 7.29 8.48
C THR A 264 25.97 8.11 7.86
N THR A 265 27.24 7.73 8.06
CA THR A 265 28.37 8.38 7.40
C THR A 265 28.29 8.20 5.89
N VAL A 266 28.02 6.98 5.43
CA VAL A 266 27.89 6.65 4.01
C VAL A 266 26.65 7.33 3.40
N THR A 267 25.51 7.29 4.08
CA THR A 267 24.29 7.88 3.53
C THR A 267 24.36 9.40 3.39
N ARG A 268 25.02 10.09 4.32
CA ARG A 268 25.31 11.53 4.25
C ARG A 268 26.27 11.88 3.11
N LEU A 269 27.31 11.07 2.90
CA LEU A 269 28.21 11.25 1.75
C LEU A 269 27.46 11.11 0.42
N ILE A 270 26.52 10.19 0.31
CA ILE A 270 25.66 10.06 -0.87
C ILE A 270 24.81 11.33 -1.04
N GLY A 271 24.22 11.87 0.05
CA GLY A 271 23.47 13.13 0.03
C GLY A 271 24.26 14.31 -0.48
N LEU A 272 25.51 14.47 -0.04
CA LEU A 272 26.43 15.49 -0.54
C LEU A 272 26.79 15.27 -2.02
N ALA A 273 27.09 14.02 -2.40
CA ALA A 273 27.46 13.70 -3.77
C ALA A 273 26.33 13.94 -4.78
N ILE A 274 25.06 13.85 -4.37
CA ILE A 274 23.90 14.20 -5.22
C ILE A 274 23.92 15.70 -5.56
N LEU A 275 24.25 16.57 -4.63
CA LEU A 275 24.37 18.00 -4.90
C LEU A 275 25.46 18.26 -5.93
N GLU A 276 26.63 17.61 -5.79
CA GLU A 276 27.72 17.71 -6.77
C GLU A 276 27.27 17.23 -8.17
N GLU A 277 26.61 16.08 -8.27
CA GLU A 277 26.11 15.53 -9.55
C GLU A 277 25.10 16.48 -10.24
N LEU A 278 24.39 17.29 -9.47
CA LEU A 278 23.44 18.28 -9.96
C LEU A 278 24.04 19.68 -10.13
N GLY A 279 25.33 19.86 -9.84
CA GLY A 279 26.01 21.17 -9.89
C GLY A 279 25.47 22.15 -8.85
N LEU A 280 24.98 21.66 -7.71
CA LEU A 280 24.47 22.45 -6.60
C LEU A 280 25.48 22.48 -5.43
N ASN A 281 25.45 23.55 -4.64
CA ASN A 281 26.10 23.58 -3.35
C ASN A 281 25.14 23.35 -2.19
N GLU A 282 25.64 23.25 -0.96
CA GLU A 282 24.83 22.95 0.23
C GLU A 282 23.77 24.01 0.53
N GLU A 283 24.03 25.29 0.23
CA GLU A 283 23.05 26.38 0.40
C GLU A 283 21.87 26.26 -0.54
N GLN A 284 22.02 25.52 -1.65
CA GLN A 284 21.02 25.30 -2.67
C GLN A 284 20.23 23.98 -2.46
N VAL A 285 20.40 23.31 -1.34
CA VAL A 285 19.76 22.01 -1.05
C VAL A 285 18.23 22.04 -1.25
N ASP A 286 17.56 23.14 -0.97
CA ASP A 286 16.12 23.32 -1.16
C ASP A 286 15.70 23.21 -2.65
N SER A 287 16.63 23.40 -3.59
CA SER A 287 16.35 23.19 -5.02
C SER A 287 15.99 21.74 -5.33
N LEU A 288 16.48 20.77 -4.54
CA LEU A 288 16.16 19.34 -4.70
C LEU A 288 14.65 19.05 -4.61
N GLN A 289 13.90 19.88 -3.90
CA GLN A 289 12.44 19.73 -3.80
C GLN A 289 11.72 19.98 -5.13
N LYS A 290 12.37 20.70 -6.08
CA LYS A 290 11.80 21.11 -7.37
C LYS A 290 12.42 20.39 -8.58
N ILE A 291 13.52 19.65 -8.39
CA ILE A 291 14.17 18.89 -9.45
C ILE A 291 13.19 17.82 -9.98
N PRO A 292 13.02 17.65 -11.31
CA PRO A 292 12.22 16.55 -11.86
C PRO A 292 12.69 15.20 -11.31
N TYR A 293 11.74 14.32 -10.98
CA TYR A 293 12.02 13.05 -10.30
C TYR A 293 13.10 12.21 -11.01
N GLU A 294 12.99 12.04 -12.33
CA GLU A 294 13.97 11.25 -13.09
C GLU A 294 15.38 11.81 -13.04
N VAL A 295 15.52 13.14 -13.06
CA VAL A 295 16.81 13.81 -12.94
C VAL A 295 17.41 13.55 -11.55
N LEU A 296 16.59 13.72 -10.52
CA LEU A 296 16.98 13.47 -9.13
C LEU A 296 17.36 11.99 -8.89
N TYR A 297 16.56 11.06 -9.42
CA TYR A 297 16.80 9.63 -9.28
C TYR A 297 18.12 9.20 -9.97
N ASN A 298 18.38 9.71 -11.17
CA ASN A 298 19.61 9.43 -11.91
C ASN A 298 20.85 10.00 -11.20
N ALA A 299 20.77 11.22 -10.68
CA ALA A 299 21.84 11.82 -9.86
C ALA A 299 22.10 10.99 -8.59
N GLY A 300 21.03 10.51 -7.93
CA GLY A 300 21.14 9.64 -6.76
C GLY A 300 21.80 8.30 -7.08
N THR A 301 21.50 7.73 -8.24
CA THR A 301 22.16 6.49 -8.71
C THR A 301 23.65 6.72 -9.00
N ALA A 302 24.00 7.83 -9.67
CA ALA A 302 25.39 8.20 -9.95
C ALA A 302 26.18 8.42 -8.65
N ALA A 303 25.63 9.22 -7.73
CA ALA A 303 26.23 9.51 -6.42
C ALA A 303 26.46 8.23 -5.60
N LYS A 304 25.46 7.34 -5.53
CA LYS A 304 25.58 6.05 -4.85
C LYS A 304 26.70 5.20 -5.45
N ASN A 305 26.78 5.11 -6.76
CA ASN A 305 27.83 4.35 -7.45
C ASN A 305 29.23 4.95 -7.23
N LYS A 306 29.33 6.29 -7.09
CA LYS A 306 30.60 6.99 -6.79
C LYS A 306 31.10 6.68 -5.38
N ILE A 307 30.20 6.66 -4.40
CA ILE A 307 30.55 6.49 -2.97
C ILE A 307 30.78 5.03 -2.59
N LEU A 308 30.10 4.08 -3.24
CA LEU A 308 30.17 2.65 -2.90
C LEU A 308 31.20 1.86 -3.73
N ARG A 309 31.95 2.50 -4.62
CA ARG A 309 33.10 1.93 -5.34
C ARG A 309 34.37 2.03 -4.52
#